data_6588cf864420d9924e87394bfc957afe
#
_entry.id   6588cf864420d9924e87394bfc957afe
#
_cell.length_a   1.000
_cell.length_b   1.000
_cell.length_c   1.000
_cell.angle_alpha   90.00
_cell.angle_beta   90.00
_cell.angle_gamma   90.00
#
_symmetry.space_group_name_H-M   'P 1'
#
loop_
_entity.id
_entity.type
_entity.pdbx_description
1 polymer ?
#
loop_
_entity_poly.entity_id
_entity_poly.type
_entity_poly.pdbx_seq_one_letter_code
_entity_poly.pdbx_strand_id
1 'polypeptide(L)' 'MSRVKEGNRRLTCDIPEELHKELRFLAVEHDTSITKYVKAILEEHVKEVRKEK' A
#
# COMPACT_ATOMS: atom_id res chain seq x y z
N MET A 1 -19.24 7.82 -0.48
CA MET A 1 -18.88 6.48 -0.69
C MET A 1 -17.77 6.35 -1.72
N SER A 2 -16.79 5.66 -1.38
CA SER A 2 -15.69 5.58 -2.30
C SER A 2 -16.07 4.67 -3.46
N ARG A 3 -15.67 5.10 -4.60
CA ARG A 3 -15.98 4.38 -5.80
C ARG A 3 -14.75 3.67 -6.29
N VAL A 4 -14.87 2.39 -6.47
CA VAL A 4 -13.76 1.58 -6.95
C VAL A 4 -13.83 1.50 -8.45
N LYS A 5 -12.74 1.81 -9.08
CA LYS A 5 -12.68 1.75 -10.53
C LYS A 5 -12.88 0.32 -10.99
N GLU A 6 -13.34 0.22 -12.21
CA GLU A 6 -13.54 -1.09 -12.79
C GLU A 6 -12.21 -1.84 -12.80
N GLY A 7 -12.21 -3.06 -12.33
CA GLY A 7 -10.99 -3.83 -12.28
C GLY A 7 -10.22 -3.68 -10.99
N ASN A 8 -10.63 -2.75 -10.15
CA ASN A 8 -9.96 -2.53 -8.87
C ASN A 8 -10.74 -3.18 -7.76
N ARG A 9 -10.03 -3.62 -6.75
CA ARG A 9 -10.66 -4.21 -5.58
C ARG A 9 -10.21 -3.47 -4.35
N ARG A 10 -11.03 -3.50 -3.35
CA ARG A 10 -10.72 -2.86 -2.10
C ARG A 10 -10.05 -3.85 -1.17
N LEU A 11 -8.98 -3.41 -0.56
CA LEU A 11 -8.27 -4.22 0.41
C LEU A 11 -8.26 -3.52 1.74
N THR A 12 -8.72 -4.20 2.78
CA THR A 12 -8.68 -3.65 4.12
C THR A 12 -7.95 -4.62 5.02
N CYS A 13 -7.18 -4.08 5.93
CA CYS A 13 -6.48 -4.91 6.89
C CYS A 13 -6.20 -4.08 8.12
N ASP A 14 -6.10 -4.78 9.24
CA ASP A 14 -5.78 -4.15 10.50
C ASP A 14 -4.29 -4.31 10.77
N ILE A 15 -3.65 -3.22 11.11
CA ILE A 15 -2.24 -3.26 11.43
C ILE A 15 -2.03 -2.60 12.78
N PRO A 16 -0.94 -2.94 13.45
CA PRO A 16 -0.63 -2.32 14.73
C PRO A 16 -0.47 -0.82 14.58
N GLU A 17 -0.77 -0.13 15.64
CA GLU A 17 -0.68 1.32 15.62
C GLU A 17 0.73 1.78 15.29
N GLU A 18 1.70 1.10 15.80
CA GLU A 18 3.08 1.45 15.57
C GLU A 18 3.45 1.34 14.11
N LEU A 19 2.98 0.28 13.48
CA LEU A 19 3.27 0.09 12.06
C LEU A 19 2.59 1.16 11.23
N HIS A 20 1.37 1.49 11.60
CA HIS A 20 0.64 2.53 10.89
C HIS A 20 1.38 3.86 10.98
N LYS A 21 1.91 4.14 12.14
CA LYS A 21 2.66 5.36 12.36
C LYS A 21 3.89 5.41 11.47
N GLU A 22 4.60 4.31 11.41
CA GLU A 22 5.80 4.24 10.60
C GLU A 22 5.48 4.45 9.13
N LEU A 23 4.40 3.82 8.69
CA LEU A 23 4.01 3.95 7.30
C LEU A 23 3.63 5.39 6.97
N ARG A 24 2.94 6.04 7.87
CA ARG A 24 2.57 7.43 7.66
C ARG A 24 3.81 8.30 7.55
N PHE A 25 4.76 8.04 8.41
CA PHE A 25 5.98 8.80 8.42
C PHE A 25 6.74 8.64 7.11
N LEU A 26 6.86 7.41 6.67
CA LEU A 26 7.55 7.11 5.42
C LEU A 26 6.82 7.70 4.22
N ALA A 27 5.51 7.65 4.26
CA ALA A 27 4.72 8.20 3.17
C ALA A 27 4.97 9.70 3.03
N VAL A 28 5.03 10.38 4.16
CA VAL A 28 5.29 11.81 4.15
C VAL A 28 6.69 12.08 3.61
N GLU A 29 7.64 11.26 3.99
CA GLU A 29 9.01 11.43 3.51
C GLU A 29 9.09 11.28 2.00
N HIS A 30 8.28 10.41 1.46
CA HIS A 30 8.25 10.18 0.02
C HIS A 30 7.23 11.07 -0.67
N ASP A 31 6.69 12.01 0.07
CA ASP A 31 5.77 12.99 -0.50
C ASP A 31 4.58 12.32 -1.15
N THR A 32 4.02 11.35 -0.47
CA THR A 32 2.88 10.63 -1.00
C THR A 32 1.95 10.27 0.15
N SER A 33 0.79 9.74 -0.18
CA SER A 33 -0.15 9.32 0.84
C SER A 33 0.16 7.89 1.27
N ILE A 34 -0.33 7.54 2.46
CA ILE A 34 -0.07 6.21 2.99
C ILE A 34 -0.68 5.14 2.08
N THR A 35 -1.83 5.43 1.51
CA THR A 35 -2.47 4.48 0.61
C THR A 35 -1.62 4.23 -0.63
N LYS A 36 -1.12 5.29 -1.21
CA LYS A 36 -0.29 5.16 -2.40
C LYS A 36 1.02 4.49 -2.08
N TYR A 37 1.58 4.83 -0.93
CA TYR A 37 2.84 4.25 -0.52
C TYR A 37 2.72 2.74 -0.35
N VAL A 38 1.68 2.32 0.35
CA VAL A 38 1.47 0.91 0.60
C VAL A 38 1.18 0.18 -0.71
N LYS A 39 0.41 0.80 -1.58
CA LYS A 39 0.11 0.19 -2.86
C LYS A 39 1.39 -0.07 -3.65
N ALA A 40 2.28 0.90 -3.65
CA ALA A 40 3.54 0.75 -4.36
C ALA A 40 4.36 -0.39 -3.81
N ILE A 41 4.38 -0.51 -2.49
CA ILE A 41 5.13 -1.59 -1.85
C ILE A 41 4.56 -2.94 -2.25
N LEU A 42 3.25 -3.05 -2.25
CA LEU A 42 2.61 -4.29 -2.60
C LEU A 42 2.88 -4.68 -4.05
N GLU A 43 2.84 -3.70 -4.92
CA GLU A 43 3.10 -3.96 -6.33
C GLU A 43 4.52 -4.44 -6.54
N GLU A 44 5.45 -3.82 -5.84
CA GLU A 44 6.84 -4.21 -5.94
C GLU A 44 7.04 -5.62 -5.43
N HIS A 45 6.40 -5.93 -4.32
CA HIS A 45 6.53 -7.24 -3.73
C HIS A 45 6.00 -8.32 -4.67
N VAL A 46 4.85 -8.07 -5.26
CA VAL A 46 4.26 -9.04 -6.18
C VAL A 46 5.16 -9.26 -7.39
N LYS A 47 5.74 -8.18 -7.87
CA LYS A 47 6.66 -8.28 -9.00
C LYS A 47 7.83 -9.15 -8.68
N GLU A 48 8.38 -8.98 -7.50
CA GLU A 48 9.54 -9.74 -7.08
C GLU A 48 9.23 -11.22 -6.99
N VAL A 49 8.10 -11.52 -6.38
CA VAL A 49 7.71 -12.90 -6.22
C VAL A 49 7.48 -13.56 -7.58
N ARG A 50 6.84 -12.85 -8.48
CA ARG A 50 6.56 -13.40 -9.79
C ARG A 50 7.81 -13.60 -10.61
N LYS A 51 8.77 -12.76 -10.40
CA LYS A 51 10.00 -12.84 -11.14
C LYS A 51 10.72 -14.14 -10.89
N GLU A 52 10.55 -14.68 -9.72
CA GLU A 52 11.26 -15.87 -9.33
C GLU A 52 10.67 -17.14 -9.92
N LYS A 53 9.55 -17.01 -10.55
CA LYS A 53 8.93 -18.18 -11.15
C LYS A 53 9.34 -18.40 -12.60
#